data_985e1df6dbcd6e30d57a00cc3bc9bb09
#
_entry.id   985e1df6dbcd6e30d57a00cc3bc9bb09
#
_cell.length_a   1.000
_cell.length_b   1.000
_cell.length_c   1.000
_cell.angle_alpha   90.00
_cell.angle_beta   90.00
_cell.angle_gamma   90.00
#
_symmetry.space_group_name_H-M   'P 1'
#
loop_
_entity.id
_entity.type
_entity.pdbx_description
1 polymer ?
#
loop_
_entity_poly.entity_id
_entity_poly.type
_entity_poly.pdbx_seq_one_letter_code
_entity_poly.pdbx_strand_id
1 'polypeptide(L)'
;MGSFADLVDEIDPRPVLGTVVPFRGLIFDVRRDTVDLGPAGVVERDYVEHPGAVLVLALREIDGVDHLVMIRQYRHAVGAYLWELPAGLLDIAGEPPWQCAARELHEEADLAADRYDVLIDAYASPGAFPEAYRVFLARGLHASAGTHVRTGEEADMRVVWVPLDDAYAAVLAGRLHNPGAMLAIMAAQGSRARDWATLRPADAPWPFHPAYR
;
A
#
# COMPACT_ATOMS: atom_id res chain seq x y z
N MET A 1 7.97 20.17 -28.40
CA MET A 1 7.89 19.41 -27.17
C MET A 1 6.44 19.51 -26.70
N GLY A 2 5.71 18.39 -26.63
CA GLY A 2 4.33 18.37 -26.12
C GLY A 2 4.31 18.76 -24.65
N SER A 3 3.25 19.45 -24.22
CA SER A 3 2.99 19.69 -22.80
C SER A 3 2.66 18.34 -22.16
N PHE A 4 3.32 17.98 -21.04
CA PHE A 4 2.97 16.80 -20.23
C PHE A 4 1.84 17.10 -19.22
N ALA A 5 1.09 18.19 -19.43
CA ALA A 5 -0.02 18.58 -18.56
C ALA A 5 -1.14 17.52 -18.50
N ASP A 6 -1.22 16.65 -19.53
CA ASP A 6 -2.22 15.60 -19.66
C ASP A 6 -1.67 14.20 -19.33
N LEU A 7 -0.57 14.10 -18.59
CA LEU A 7 -0.05 12.81 -18.09
C LEU A 7 -0.91 12.36 -16.89
N VAL A 8 -2.03 11.71 -17.19
CA VAL A 8 -3.03 11.24 -16.22
C VAL A 8 -3.45 9.83 -16.62
N ASP A 9 -3.53 8.92 -15.64
CA ASP A 9 -4.12 7.60 -15.85
C ASP A 9 -5.63 7.74 -16.05
N GLU A 10 -6.20 6.93 -16.95
CA GLU A 10 -7.63 6.94 -17.29
C GLU A 10 -8.29 5.60 -16.91
N ILE A 11 -9.49 5.67 -16.32
CA ILE A 11 -10.31 4.50 -16.04
C ILE A 11 -11.23 4.27 -17.23
N ASP A 12 -10.92 3.25 -18.04
CA ASP A 12 -11.71 2.85 -19.21
C ASP A 12 -11.88 1.31 -19.24
N PRO A 13 -12.80 0.75 -18.41
CA PRO A 13 -13.02 -0.69 -18.33
C PRO A 13 -13.58 -1.24 -19.64
N ARG A 14 -12.98 -2.28 -20.16
CA ARG A 14 -13.46 -2.97 -21.35
C ARG A 14 -14.60 -3.93 -21.00
N PRO A 15 -15.53 -4.21 -21.94
CA PRO A 15 -16.61 -5.18 -21.72
C PRO A 15 -16.07 -6.57 -21.39
N VAL A 16 -16.55 -7.16 -20.28
CA VAL A 16 -16.30 -8.55 -19.91
C VAL A 16 -17.45 -9.39 -20.42
N LEU A 17 -17.15 -10.33 -21.33
CA LEU A 17 -18.12 -11.22 -21.97
C LEU A 17 -18.41 -12.46 -21.13
N GLY A 18 -17.52 -12.84 -20.25
CA GLY A 18 -17.66 -13.96 -19.35
C GLY A 18 -16.53 -14.05 -18.34
N THR A 19 -16.81 -14.64 -17.17
CA THR A 19 -15.84 -14.89 -16.09
C THR A 19 -15.92 -16.33 -15.63
N VAL A 20 -14.77 -16.97 -15.43
CA VAL A 20 -14.65 -18.26 -14.75
C VAL A 20 -13.61 -18.16 -13.64
N VAL A 21 -13.67 -19.09 -12.67
CA VAL A 21 -12.70 -19.21 -11.58
C VAL A 21 -11.96 -20.54 -11.74
N PRO A 22 -10.86 -20.57 -12.52
CA PRO A 22 -10.13 -21.81 -12.79
C PRO A 22 -9.38 -22.38 -11.58
N PHE A 23 -9.09 -21.55 -10.58
CA PHE A 23 -8.46 -22.01 -9.35
C PHE A 23 -9.06 -21.27 -8.15
N ARG A 24 -9.42 -22.05 -7.11
CA ARG A 24 -9.83 -21.56 -5.79
C ARG A 24 -8.77 -21.92 -4.77
N GLY A 25 -8.10 -20.90 -4.25
CA GLY A 25 -7.04 -21.06 -3.24
C GLY A 25 -7.57 -20.95 -1.80
N LEU A 26 -6.65 -21.08 -0.84
CA LEU A 26 -6.95 -20.83 0.58
C LEU A 26 -7.06 -19.34 0.89
N ILE A 27 -6.28 -18.50 0.17
CA ILE A 27 -6.18 -17.06 0.40
C ILE A 27 -6.66 -16.29 -0.84
N PHE A 28 -6.31 -16.74 -2.05
CA PHE A 28 -6.61 -16.05 -3.29
C PHE A 28 -7.30 -16.98 -4.29
N ASP A 29 -8.29 -16.44 -4.99
CA ASP A 29 -8.85 -17.04 -6.18
C ASP A 29 -8.17 -16.49 -7.43
N VAL A 30 -8.02 -17.33 -8.45
CA VAL A 30 -7.64 -16.88 -9.80
C VAL A 30 -8.90 -16.77 -10.62
N ARG A 31 -9.12 -15.60 -11.22
CA ARG A 31 -10.19 -15.36 -12.19
C ARG A 31 -9.65 -15.37 -13.60
N ARG A 32 -10.48 -15.82 -14.53
CA ARG A 32 -10.26 -15.68 -15.98
C ARG A 32 -11.44 -14.96 -16.57
N ASP A 33 -11.18 -13.79 -17.15
CA ASP A 33 -12.16 -13.02 -17.89
C ASP A 33 -11.94 -13.15 -19.38
N THR A 34 -13.04 -13.30 -20.13
CA THR A 34 -13.08 -13.10 -21.57
C THR A 34 -13.41 -11.64 -21.84
N VAL A 35 -12.48 -10.89 -22.39
CA VAL A 35 -12.55 -9.41 -22.51
C VAL A 35 -12.59 -9.01 -23.97
N ASP A 36 -13.53 -8.11 -24.33
CA ASP A 36 -13.59 -7.51 -25.65
C ASP A 36 -12.73 -6.23 -25.68
N LEU A 37 -11.62 -6.27 -26.42
CA LEU A 37 -10.73 -5.12 -26.65
C LEU A 37 -11.12 -4.29 -27.88
N GLY A 38 -12.33 -4.47 -28.43
CA GLY A 38 -12.79 -3.80 -29.63
C GLY A 38 -11.98 -4.20 -30.88
N PRO A 39 -11.35 -3.26 -31.59
CA PRO A 39 -10.59 -3.58 -32.81
C PRO A 39 -9.43 -4.56 -32.60
N ALA A 40 -8.92 -4.71 -31.37
CA ALA A 40 -7.86 -5.67 -31.03
C ALA A 40 -8.38 -7.09 -30.81
N GLY A 41 -9.70 -7.30 -30.84
CA GLY A 41 -10.35 -8.60 -30.72
C GLY A 41 -10.67 -9.00 -29.28
N VAL A 42 -11.10 -10.25 -29.12
CA VAL A 42 -11.46 -10.84 -27.82
C VAL A 42 -10.28 -11.63 -27.28
N VAL A 43 -9.97 -11.44 -26.01
CA VAL A 43 -8.84 -12.08 -25.32
C VAL A 43 -9.26 -12.65 -23.97
N GLU A 44 -8.52 -13.65 -23.48
CA GLU A 44 -8.63 -14.12 -22.11
C GLU A 44 -7.56 -13.47 -21.23
N ARG A 45 -7.92 -13.14 -19.98
CA ARG A 45 -7.03 -12.57 -18.97
C ARG A 45 -7.19 -13.27 -17.64
N ASP A 46 -6.09 -13.84 -17.15
CA ASP A 46 -6.01 -14.41 -15.81
C ASP A 46 -5.48 -13.36 -14.84
N TYR A 47 -6.12 -13.26 -13.68
CA TYR A 47 -5.66 -12.40 -12.60
C TYR A 47 -6.07 -12.96 -11.24
N VAL A 48 -5.34 -12.57 -10.19
CA VAL A 48 -5.66 -12.92 -8.81
C VAL A 48 -6.56 -11.85 -8.22
N GLU A 49 -7.69 -12.24 -7.64
CA GLU A 49 -8.59 -11.31 -6.96
C GLU A 49 -7.96 -10.79 -5.66
N HIS A 50 -8.11 -9.49 -5.39
CA HIS A 50 -7.53 -8.85 -4.21
C HIS A 50 -8.40 -7.68 -3.72
N PRO A 51 -8.65 -7.56 -2.38
CA PRO A 51 -9.51 -6.50 -1.84
C PRO A 51 -8.86 -5.11 -1.85
N GLY A 52 -7.57 -5.00 -2.11
CA GLY A 52 -6.77 -3.80 -1.88
C GLY A 52 -6.14 -3.79 -0.50
N ALA A 53 -5.28 -2.82 -0.25
CA ALA A 53 -4.54 -2.69 0.99
C ALA A 53 -4.28 -1.22 1.39
N VAL A 54 -3.95 -1.01 2.65
CA VAL A 54 -3.38 0.25 3.14
C VAL A 54 -1.99 -0.01 3.68
N LEU A 55 -1.12 1.01 3.56
CA LEU A 55 0.21 1.02 4.18
C LEU A 55 0.33 2.30 5.01
N VAL A 56 1.10 2.24 6.09
CA VAL A 56 1.27 3.36 7.02
C VAL A 56 2.73 3.77 7.13
N LEU A 57 3.10 4.91 6.55
CA LEU A 57 4.37 5.56 6.84
C LEU A 57 4.18 6.39 8.13
N ALA A 58 4.45 5.77 9.29
CA ALA A 58 4.38 6.41 10.59
C ALA A 58 5.68 7.18 10.84
N LEU A 59 5.57 8.52 10.90
CA LEU A 59 6.72 9.43 10.94
C LEU A 59 6.72 10.27 12.22
N ARG A 60 7.88 10.35 12.88
CA ARG A 60 8.13 11.30 13.96
C ARG A 60 9.54 11.85 13.90
N GLU A 61 9.70 13.07 14.43
CA GLU A 61 11.03 13.63 14.65
C GLU A 61 11.64 13.07 15.96
N ILE A 62 12.90 12.65 15.88
CA ILE A 62 13.74 12.27 17.01
C ILE A 62 15.06 13.05 16.87
N ASP A 63 15.36 13.91 17.84
CA ASP A 63 16.58 14.76 17.86
C ASP A 63 16.79 15.58 16.56
N GLY A 64 15.71 16.12 16.00
CA GLY A 64 15.73 16.92 14.78
C GLY A 64 15.81 16.11 13.48
N VAL A 65 15.66 14.79 13.55
CA VAL A 65 15.69 13.88 12.41
C VAL A 65 14.38 13.13 12.26
N ASP A 66 13.81 13.16 11.07
CA ASP A 66 12.61 12.37 10.75
C ASP A 66 12.92 10.88 10.74
N HIS A 67 12.19 10.11 11.56
CA HIS A 67 12.27 8.65 11.62
C HIS A 67 10.93 8.04 11.24
N LEU A 68 10.96 6.96 10.45
CA LEU A 68 9.79 6.14 10.15
C LEU A 68 9.87 4.79 10.85
N VAL A 69 8.71 4.22 11.12
CA VAL A 69 8.59 2.83 11.59
C VAL A 69 8.71 1.90 10.39
N MET A 70 9.54 0.88 10.52
CA MET A 70 9.60 -0.25 9.59
C MET A 70 9.42 -1.56 10.34
N ILE A 71 8.74 -2.50 9.71
CA ILE A 71 8.56 -3.86 10.18
C ILE A 71 9.36 -4.82 9.28
N ARG A 72 9.74 -5.97 9.83
CA ARG A 72 10.40 -7.01 9.05
C ARG A 72 9.60 -8.28 9.09
N GLN A 73 9.09 -8.72 7.93
CA GLN A 73 8.22 -9.87 7.80
C GLN A 73 8.75 -10.88 6.78
N TYR A 74 8.52 -12.17 7.03
CA TYR A 74 8.80 -13.23 6.07
C TYR A 74 7.71 -13.27 5.00
N ARG A 75 8.12 -13.30 3.73
CA ARG A 75 7.22 -13.42 2.57
C ARG A 75 7.54 -14.72 1.82
N HIS A 76 6.71 -15.73 2.05
CA HIS A 76 6.94 -17.09 1.53
C HIS A 76 7.07 -17.13 0.00
N ALA A 77 6.24 -16.40 -0.72
CA ALA A 77 6.23 -16.39 -2.19
C ALA A 77 7.58 -15.99 -2.82
N VAL A 78 8.37 -15.17 -2.12
CA VAL A 78 9.71 -14.77 -2.57
C VAL A 78 10.83 -15.39 -1.74
N GLY A 79 10.49 -16.19 -0.71
CA GLY A 79 11.45 -16.88 0.16
C GLY A 79 12.37 -15.94 0.94
N ALA A 80 11.89 -14.76 1.34
CA ALA A 80 12.73 -13.71 1.93
C ALA A 80 12.05 -12.98 3.09
N TYR A 81 12.87 -12.45 4.02
CA TYR A 81 12.44 -11.44 4.97
C TYR A 81 12.57 -10.07 4.33
N LEU A 82 11.47 -9.34 4.23
CA LEU A 82 11.44 -8.00 3.66
C LEU A 82 11.23 -6.95 4.76
N TRP A 83 11.85 -5.79 4.57
CA TRP A 83 11.53 -4.59 5.34
C TRP A 83 10.35 -3.89 4.68
N GLU A 84 9.30 -3.69 5.45
CA GLU A 84 8.00 -3.20 5.00
C GLU A 84 7.51 -2.06 5.91
N LEU A 85 6.41 -1.43 5.55
CA LEU A 85 5.64 -0.56 6.43
C LEU A 85 4.51 -1.36 7.07
N PRO A 86 3.99 -0.96 8.23
CA PRO A 86 2.72 -1.49 8.73
C PRO A 86 1.65 -1.42 7.64
N ALA A 87 0.95 -2.54 7.42
CA ALA A 87 0.04 -2.69 6.27
C ALA A 87 -1.03 -3.76 6.51
N GLY A 88 -2.24 -3.52 6.01
CA GLY A 88 -3.31 -4.50 6.07
C GLY A 88 -4.28 -4.45 4.92
N LEU A 89 -5.09 -5.52 4.82
CA LEU A 89 -6.07 -5.69 3.77
C LEU A 89 -7.33 -4.86 4.03
N LEU A 90 -7.97 -4.40 2.96
CA LEU A 90 -9.28 -3.74 2.99
C LEU A 90 -10.41 -4.78 2.89
N ASP A 91 -10.43 -5.72 3.82
CA ASP A 91 -11.33 -6.88 3.84
C ASP A 91 -12.50 -6.74 4.83
N ILE A 92 -12.51 -5.71 5.67
CA ILE A 92 -13.60 -5.42 6.61
C ILE A 92 -14.63 -4.52 5.93
N ALA A 93 -15.82 -5.07 5.72
CA ALA A 93 -16.90 -4.35 5.05
C ALA A 93 -17.29 -3.06 5.80
N GLY A 94 -17.24 -1.93 5.09
CA GLY A 94 -17.60 -0.62 5.62
C GLY A 94 -16.52 0.07 6.46
N GLU A 95 -15.34 -0.54 6.65
CA GLU A 95 -14.20 0.11 7.29
C GLU A 95 -13.59 1.14 6.32
N PRO A 96 -13.53 2.44 6.67
CA PRO A 96 -12.83 3.43 5.85
C PRO A 96 -11.32 3.13 5.78
N PRO A 97 -10.64 3.37 4.65
CA PRO A 97 -9.21 3.07 4.51
C PRO A 97 -8.30 3.66 5.58
N TRP A 98 -8.58 4.88 6.06
CA TRP A 98 -7.80 5.49 7.13
C TRP A 98 -8.00 4.81 8.50
N GLN A 99 -9.20 4.22 8.76
CA GLN A 99 -9.44 3.44 9.98
C GLN A 99 -8.71 2.09 9.93
N CYS A 100 -8.71 1.44 8.77
CA CYS A 100 -7.86 0.27 8.53
C CYS A 100 -6.39 0.62 8.81
N ALA A 101 -5.88 1.72 8.28
CA ALA A 101 -4.51 2.17 8.53
C ALA A 101 -4.23 2.40 10.02
N ALA A 102 -5.18 2.96 10.77
CA ALA A 102 -5.04 3.17 12.21
C ALA A 102 -5.04 1.84 12.99
N ARG A 103 -5.88 0.89 12.61
CA ARG A 103 -5.94 -0.45 13.19
C ARG A 103 -4.63 -1.21 12.96
N GLU A 104 -4.13 -1.25 11.73
CA GLU A 104 -2.88 -1.94 11.39
C GLU A 104 -1.65 -1.30 12.08
N LEU A 105 -1.60 0.03 12.19
CA LEU A 105 -0.54 0.70 12.93
C LEU A 105 -0.54 0.28 14.41
N HIS A 106 -1.72 0.09 15.01
CA HIS A 106 -1.86 -0.42 16.36
C HIS A 106 -1.40 -1.89 16.45
N GLU A 107 -1.89 -2.76 15.58
CA GLU A 107 -1.68 -4.20 15.63
C GLU A 107 -0.20 -4.56 15.37
N GLU A 108 0.43 -3.94 14.37
CA GLU A 108 1.78 -4.28 13.94
C GLU A 108 2.89 -3.46 14.62
N ALA A 109 2.58 -2.27 15.16
CA ALA A 109 3.60 -1.40 15.73
C ALA A 109 3.30 -0.88 17.13
N ASP A 110 2.16 -1.22 17.76
CA ASP A 110 1.71 -0.70 19.06
C ASP A 110 1.67 0.84 19.13
N LEU A 111 1.33 1.48 18.00
CA LEU A 111 1.28 2.94 17.85
C LEU A 111 -0.13 3.40 17.47
N ALA A 112 -0.41 4.65 17.85
CA ALA A 112 -1.52 5.44 17.34
C ALA A 112 -1.00 6.79 16.84
N ALA A 113 -1.82 7.49 16.05
CA ALA A 113 -1.46 8.77 15.47
C ALA A 113 -2.64 9.75 15.56
N ASP A 114 -2.32 11.03 15.75
CA ASP A 114 -3.32 12.11 15.80
C ASP A 114 -3.82 12.49 14.40
N ARG A 115 -3.00 12.22 13.37
CA ARG A 115 -3.28 12.66 11.99
C ARG A 115 -2.83 11.64 10.96
N TYR A 116 -3.72 11.39 10.00
CA TYR A 116 -3.47 10.63 8.79
C TYR A 116 -3.71 11.51 7.57
N ASP A 117 -2.76 11.53 6.65
CA ASP A 117 -2.90 12.17 5.34
C ASP A 117 -2.58 11.14 4.26
N VAL A 118 -3.25 11.19 3.11
CA VAL A 118 -2.91 10.32 1.98
C VAL A 118 -1.61 10.82 1.35
N LEU A 119 -0.60 9.96 1.34
CA LEU A 119 0.71 10.23 0.76
C LEU A 119 0.73 9.91 -0.73
N ILE A 120 0.33 8.70 -1.10
CA ILE A 120 0.30 8.23 -2.50
C ILE A 120 -0.65 7.03 -2.64
N ASP A 121 -1.22 6.87 -3.84
CA ASP A 121 -1.97 5.69 -4.26
C ASP A 121 -1.21 4.98 -5.38
N ALA A 122 -1.28 3.64 -5.42
CA ALA A 122 -0.68 2.86 -6.49
C ALA A 122 -1.34 1.49 -6.65
N TYR A 123 -1.02 0.82 -7.73
CA TYR A 123 -1.26 -0.61 -7.91
C TYR A 123 0.04 -1.39 -7.65
N ALA A 124 -0.06 -2.55 -6.98
CA ALA A 124 1.10 -3.38 -6.68
C ALA A 124 1.70 -4.03 -7.94
N SER A 125 0.85 -4.66 -8.73
CA SER A 125 1.25 -5.35 -9.98
C SER A 125 0.08 -5.41 -10.96
N PRO A 126 -0.24 -4.31 -11.66
CA PRO A 126 -1.49 -4.16 -12.42
C PRO A 126 -1.61 -5.13 -13.62
N GLY A 127 -0.54 -5.82 -13.99
CA GLY A 127 -0.57 -6.89 -15.00
C GLY A 127 -1.12 -8.22 -14.51
N ALA A 128 -1.20 -8.45 -13.18
CA ALA A 128 -1.58 -9.72 -12.57
C ALA A 128 -2.58 -9.59 -11.41
N PHE A 129 -2.65 -8.43 -10.78
CA PHE A 129 -3.47 -8.16 -9.60
C PHE A 129 -4.19 -6.82 -9.73
N PRO A 130 -5.48 -6.72 -9.37
CA PRO A 130 -6.17 -5.45 -9.21
C PRO A 130 -5.83 -4.77 -7.87
N GLU A 131 -4.83 -5.25 -7.14
CA GLU A 131 -4.42 -4.74 -5.83
C GLU A 131 -4.07 -3.26 -5.93
N ALA A 132 -5.03 -2.42 -5.58
CA ALA A 132 -4.80 -1.01 -5.31
C ALA A 132 -4.40 -0.86 -3.85
N TYR A 133 -3.34 -0.11 -3.57
CA TYR A 133 -3.00 0.25 -2.21
C TYR A 133 -2.84 1.76 -2.03
N ARG A 134 -3.23 2.22 -0.84
CA ARG A 134 -3.10 3.61 -0.40
C ARG A 134 -2.10 3.70 0.72
N VAL A 135 -1.12 4.56 0.57
CA VAL A 135 -0.16 4.87 1.64
C VAL A 135 -0.63 6.09 2.41
N PHE A 136 -0.77 5.93 3.71
CA PHE A 136 -1.03 7.03 4.64
C PHE A 136 0.27 7.48 5.31
N LEU A 137 0.48 8.81 5.39
CA LEU A 137 1.43 9.40 6.30
C LEU A 137 0.74 9.62 7.66
N ALA A 138 1.21 8.93 8.71
CA ALA A 138 0.73 9.08 10.07
C ALA A 138 1.69 9.94 10.89
N ARG A 139 1.17 10.98 11.56
CA ARG A 139 1.94 11.93 12.37
C ARG A 139 1.26 12.19 13.72
N GLY A 140 2.01 12.78 14.69
CA GLY A 140 1.54 12.90 16.06
C GLY A 140 1.49 11.54 16.74
N LEU A 141 2.57 10.77 16.60
CA LEU A 141 2.61 9.38 17.04
C LEU A 141 2.74 9.28 18.57
N HIS A 142 1.94 8.39 19.14
CA HIS A 142 1.97 8.05 20.56
C HIS A 142 1.73 6.54 20.74
N ALA A 143 1.99 6.03 21.95
CA ALA A 143 1.69 4.62 22.27
C ALA A 143 0.17 4.38 22.15
N SER A 144 -0.21 3.28 21.54
CA SER A 144 -1.61 2.87 21.46
C SER A 144 -2.14 2.39 22.82
N ALA A 145 -3.45 2.34 22.98
CA ALA A 145 -4.08 1.81 24.18
C ALA A 145 -4.02 0.27 24.17
N GLY A 146 -3.10 -0.30 24.96
CA GLY A 146 -2.87 -1.74 25.03
C GLY A 146 -1.79 -2.22 24.04
N THR A 147 -1.44 -3.50 24.16
CA THR A 147 -0.47 -4.18 23.30
C THR A 147 -1.20 -5.27 22.54
N HIS A 148 -1.02 -5.30 21.22
CA HIS A 148 -1.57 -6.38 20.41
C HIS A 148 -0.68 -7.63 20.51
N VAL A 149 -1.30 -8.80 20.68
CA VAL A 149 -0.58 -10.09 20.71
C VAL A 149 -0.45 -10.58 19.27
N ARG A 150 0.72 -10.39 18.68
CA ARG A 150 1.05 -10.88 17.35
C ARG A 150 1.15 -12.39 17.33
N THR A 151 0.51 -13.04 16.37
CA THR A 151 0.44 -14.49 16.25
C THR A 151 0.78 -14.93 14.82
N GLY A 152 1.02 -16.24 14.62
CA GLY A 152 1.31 -16.76 13.28
C GLY A 152 2.53 -16.13 12.62
N GLU A 153 2.38 -15.58 11.42
CA GLU A 153 3.47 -14.96 10.66
C GLU A 153 3.98 -13.65 11.28
N GLU A 154 3.21 -13.05 12.18
CA GLU A 154 3.57 -11.79 12.84
C GLU A 154 4.35 -12.01 14.17
N ALA A 155 4.38 -13.24 14.69
CA ALA A 155 4.97 -13.54 16.00
C ALA A 155 6.45 -13.11 16.11
N ASP A 156 7.21 -13.22 15.02
CA ASP A 156 8.62 -12.86 14.92
C ASP A 156 8.86 -11.49 14.25
N MET A 157 7.82 -10.69 14.09
CA MET A 157 7.89 -9.39 13.43
C MET A 157 8.80 -8.44 14.21
N ARG A 158 9.81 -7.91 13.54
CA ARG A 158 10.69 -6.90 14.11
C ARG A 158 10.21 -5.51 13.74
N VAL A 159 10.03 -4.66 14.74
CA VAL A 159 9.66 -3.26 14.58
C VAL A 159 10.88 -2.39 14.89
N VAL A 160 11.24 -1.48 14.01
CA VAL A 160 12.39 -0.58 14.18
C VAL A 160 12.05 0.84 13.74
N TRP A 161 12.73 1.80 14.35
CA TRP A 161 12.75 3.19 13.89
C TRP A 161 13.97 3.42 13.02
N VAL A 162 13.77 3.97 11.83
CA VAL A 162 14.82 4.20 10.84
C VAL A 162 14.78 5.66 10.41
N PRO A 163 15.90 6.40 10.37
CA PRO A 163 15.93 7.72 9.76
C PRO A 163 15.41 7.65 8.31
N LEU A 164 14.53 8.60 7.93
CA LEU A 164 13.95 8.61 6.60
C LEU A 164 15.01 8.70 5.50
N ASP A 165 16.09 9.44 5.75
CA ASP A 165 17.20 9.56 4.79
C ASP A 165 17.97 8.24 4.63
N ASP A 166 18.15 7.48 5.71
CA ASP A 166 18.80 6.16 5.67
C ASP A 166 17.93 5.14 4.93
N ALA A 167 16.61 5.15 5.17
CA ALA A 167 15.66 4.32 4.45
C ALA A 167 15.67 4.65 2.95
N TYR A 168 15.67 5.93 2.60
CA TYR A 168 15.78 6.39 1.22
C TYR A 168 17.10 5.96 0.56
N ALA A 169 18.22 6.12 1.26
CA ALA A 169 19.53 5.62 0.78
C ALA A 169 19.52 4.10 0.57
N ALA A 170 18.84 3.35 1.45
CA ALA A 170 18.69 1.90 1.30
C ALA A 170 17.86 1.52 0.06
N VAL A 171 16.80 2.27 -0.27
CA VAL A 171 16.04 2.09 -1.52
C VAL A 171 16.95 2.30 -2.73
N LEU A 172 17.65 3.42 -2.79
CA LEU A 172 18.53 3.76 -3.93
C LEU A 172 19.70 2.78 -4.09
N ALA A 173 20.17 2.18 -3.00
CA ALA A 173 21.21 1.17 -3.01
C ALA A 173 20.70 -0.24 -3.37
N GLY A 174 19.40 -0.42 -3.67
CA GLY A 174 18.81 -1.72 -4.01
C GLY A 174 18.80 -2.72 -2.84
N ARG A 175 18.70 -2.23 -1.60
CA ARG A 175 18.68 -3.07 -0.38
C ARG A 175 17.27 -3.35 0.13
N LEU A 176 16.25 -2.63 -0.33
CA LEU A 176 14.84 -2.85 -0.04
C LEU A 176 14.14 -3.33 -1.30
N HIS A 177 13.20 -4.28 -1.14
CA HIS A 177 12.55 -4.94 -2.28
C HIS A 177 11.02 -4.98 -2.16
N ASN A 178 10.43 -4.51 -1.06
CA ASN A 178 8.97 -4.36 -0.97
C ASN A 178 8.55 -3.10 -1.75
N PRO A 179 7.75 -3.22 -2.82
CA PRO A 179 7.42 -2.10 -3.70
C PRO A 179 6.63 -1.00 -2.98
N GLY A 180 5.72 -1.37 -2.07
CA GLY A 180 4.93 -0.41 -1.31
C GLY A 180 5.80 0.43 -0.37
N ALA A 181 6.72 -0.20 0.37
CA ALA A 181 7.66 0.50 1.24
C ALA A 181 8.59 1.41 0.44
N MET A 182 9.16 0.91 -0.67
CA MET A 182 10.04 1.71 -1.54
C MET A 182 9.33 2.94 -2.08
N LEU A 183 8.12 2.77 -2.63
CA LEU A 183 7.32 3.87 -3.18
C LEU A 183 6.96 4.90 -2.09
N ALA A 184 6.54 4.43 -0.92
CA ALA A 184 6.19 5.29 0.21
C ALA A 184 7.38 6.13 0.68
N ILE A 185 8.57 5.52 0.83
CA ILE A 185 9.80 6.21 1.23
C ILE A 185 10.18 7.28 0.19
N MET A 186 10.13 6.94 -1.10
CA MET A 186 10.42 7.89 -2.18
C MET A 186 9.40 9.04 -2.22
N ALA A 187 8.11 8.74 -2.06
CA ALA A 187 7.05 9.74 -2.01
C ALA A 187 7.18 10.66 -0.79
N ALA A 188 7.53 10.11 0.38
CA ALA A 188 7.78 10.89 1.59
C ALA A 188 8.95 11.87 1.42
N GLN A 189 10.07 11.43 0.82
CA GLN A 189 11.19 12.31 0.48
C GLN A 189 10.78 13.43 -0.47
N GLY A 190 10.02 13.10 -1.51
CA GLY A 190 9.52 14.08 -2.48
C GLY A 190 8.53 15.08 -1.87
N SER A 191 7.66 14.61 -0.96
CA SER A 191 6.69 15.45 -0.25
C SER A 191 7.36 16.35 0.79
N ARG A 192 8.30 15.79 1.59
CA ARG A 192 9.10 16.55 2.57
C ARG A 192 9.86 17.69 1.91
N ALA A 193 10.49 17.46 0.76
CA ALA A 193 11.19 18.49 -0.02
C ALA A 193 10.26 19.61 -0.55
N ARG A 194 8.94 19.47 -0.38
CA ARG A 194 7.89 20.42 -0.73
C ARG A 194 7.05 20.84 0.48
N ASP A 195 7.65 20.77 1.67
CA ASP A 195 6.98 21.12 2.93
C ASP A 195 5.65 20.38 3.14
N TRP A 196 5.58 19.14 2.66
CA TRP A 196 4.40 18.27 2.71
C TRP A 196 3.15 18.80 1.98
N ALA A 197 3.34 19.76 1.06
CA ALA A 197 2.24 20.37 0.31
C ALA A 197 1.51 19.42 -0.67
N THR A 198 2.06 18.24 -0.91
CA THR A 198 1.46 17.23 -1.81
C THR A 198 0.49 16.29 -1.11
N LEU A 199 0.36 16.37 0.22
CA LEU A 199 -0.52 15.51 0.99
C LEU A 199 -1.99 15.83 0.72
N ARG A 200 -2.82 14.77 0.72
CA ARG A 200 -4.26 14.86 0.56
C ARG A 200 -4.96 14.46 1.87
N PRO A 201 -6.19 14.95 2.14
CA PRO A 201 -6.96 14.53 3.32
C PRO A 201 -7.11 13.00 3.40
N ALA A 202 -7.25 12.47 4.63
CA ALA A 202 -7.37 11.03 4.87
C ALA A 202 -8.57 10.40 4.13
N ASP A 203 -9.65 11.17 3.94
CA ASP A 203 -10.88 10.80 3.24
C ASP A 203 -10.87 11.22 1.75
N ALA A 204 -9.72 11.59 1.20
CA ALA A 204 -9.62 11.95 -0.22
C ALA A 204 -10.19 10.85 -1.12
N PRO A 205 -10.95 11.21 -2.19
CA PRO A 205 -11.48 10.24 -3.14
C PRO A 205 -10.41 9.27 -3.66
N TRP A 206 -10.81 8.02 -3.88
CA TRP A 206 -9.95 6.98 -4.41
C TRP A 206 -10.56 6.28 -5.62
N PRO A 207 -10.70 6.98 -6.75
CA PRO A 207 -11.42 6.46 -7.92
C PRO A 207 -10.77 5.24 -8.56
N PHE A 208 -9.45 5.06 -8.37
CA PHE A 208 -8.72 3.91 -8.90
C PHE A 208 -8.89 2.63 -8.08
N HIS A 209 -9.47 2.70 -6.89
CA HIS A 209 -9.83 1.49 -6.14
C HIS A 209 -11.25 1.03 -6.50
N PRO A 210 -11.45 -0.26 -6.91
CA PRO A 210 -12.75 -0.73 -7.40
C PRO A 210 -13.92 -0.52 -6.45
N ALA A 211 -13.71 -0.66 -5.13
CA ALA A 211 -14.74 -0.51 -4.11
C ALA A 211 -15.03 0.95 -3.69
N TYR A 212 -14.21 1.92 -4.11
CA TYR A 212 -14.33 3.35 -3.73
C TYR A 212 -14.55 4.28 -4.93
N ARG A 213 -14.95 3.72 -6.07
CA ARG A 213 -15.30 4.45 -7.31
C ARG A 213 -16.62 5.21 -7.18
#